data_9627901514457e74a7119f4ed21e6c52
#
_entry.id   9627901514457e74a7119f4ed21e6c52
#
_cell.length_a   1.000
_cell.length_b   1.000
_cell.length_c   1.000
_cell.angle_alpha   90.00
_cell.angle_beta   90.00
_cell.angle_gamma   90.00
#
_symmetry.space_group_name_H-M   'P 1'
#
loop_
_entity.id
_entity.type
_entity.pdbx_description
1 polymer ?
#
loop_
_entity_poly.entity_id
_entity_poly.type
_entity_poly.pdbx_seq_one_letter_code
_entity_poly.pdbx_strand_id
1 'polypeptide(L)'
;MVILSLFDGMSCGQIALRELGVTIDKYYASEIDKFAIQNTMANFPDTVQLGDVRQVDAKSLGKIDLLIGGSPCQCFSFAGKRAGMSTKSKEQIETLTRYLELKQQGFEFEGQSYLFWEYVRILNELRETNPNILFMLENVEMGKRWEAVINEALGIVGVHINSALVSAQVRKRIYWTNIKLVQCDLFGLPHSAIPQPTDRHIFIKDILQDEVDEKYFLSPEYVEKLLAYNKRLEENGNGFKAIFHKETDKMCTLTVGGRSVKDLICVAQRGRSYRGEPQHFEESPNPGKTNCLTTVAKDNLIMQRPRGKNKGAINTEKSPTLSANSWQQNNLLVSKPKDGIRQINPSRESGGTQPYQQNRVYAADGKSPALMNGHGGQTINALVGGLQVRRLTPTECARLQTIPEWYKWEVSETQQYRMLGNGWTVEVIKHILSFLPDHLKK
;
A
#
# COMPACT_ATOMS: atom_id res chain seq x y z
N MET A 1 26.11 -13.19 12.73
CA MET A 1 26.20 -11.77 12.27
C MET A 1 25.63 -10.85 13.33
N VAL A 2 26.30 -9.73 13.63
CA VAL A 2 25.82 -8.68 14.58
C VAL A 2 25.27 -7.49 13.77
N ILE A 3 24.06 -7.06 14.09
CA ILE A 3 23.30 -6.11 13.30
C ILE A 3 22.88 -4.93 14.17
N LEU A 4 22.95 -3.73 13.60
CA LEU A 4 22.32 -2.51 14.15
C LEU A 4 21.26 -2.02 13.16
N SER A 5 20.02 -1.92 13.63
CA SER A 5 18.91 -1.35 12.89
C SER A 5 18.47 -0.03 13.50
N LEU A 6 18.46 1.02 12.70
CA LEU A 6 18.02 2.35 13.10
C LEU A 6 16.65 2.65 12.49
N PHE A 7 15.76 3.24 13.31
CA PHE A 7 14.35 3.46 12.94
C PHE A 7 13.66 2.13 12.59
N ASP A 8 13.87 1.13 13.44
CA ASP A 8 13.61 -0.29 13.19
C ASP A 8 12.13 -0.59 12.89
N GLY A 9 11.22 0.21 13.43
CA GLY A 9 9.78 0.00 13.25
C GLY A 9 9.35 -1.38 13.77
N MET A 10 8.66 -2.13 12.91
CA MET A 10 8.22 -3.50 13.19
C MET A 10 9.27 -4.57 12.83
N SER A 11 10.51 -4.16 12.67
CA SER A 11 11.67 -5.04 12.44
C SER A 11 11.64 -5.82 11.12
N CYS A 12 11.26 -5.14 10.03
CA CYS A 12 11.26 -5.76 8.69
C CYS A 12 12.64 -6.32 8.27
N GLY A 13 13.72 -5.73 8.80
CA GLY A 13 15.10 -6.22 8.61
C GLY A 13 15.31 -7.62 9.20
N GLN A 14 14.86 -7.85 10.45
CA GLN A 14 14.92 -9.19 11.07
C GLN A 14 14.05 -10.20 10.34
N ILE A 15 12.83 -9.78 9.91
CA ILE A 15 11.96 -10.65 9.13
C ILE A 15 12.68 -11.11 7.86
N ALA A 16 13.27 -10.18 7.10
CA ALA A 16 13.97 -10.47 5.85
C ALA A 16 15.18 -11.42 6.07
N LEU A 17 15.97 -11.18 7.11
CA LEU A 17 17.13 -12.02 7.45
C LEU A 17 16.73 -13.41 7.88
N ARG A 18 15.69 -13.53 8.70
CA ARG A 18 15.11 -14.83 9.09
C ARG A 18 14.61 -15.62 7.88
N GLU A 19 13.90 -14.97 6.96
CA GLU A 19 13.43 -15.59 5.72
C GLU A 19 14.57 -16.02 4.77
N LEU A 20 15.75 -15.40 4.89
CA LEU A 20 16.96 -15.79 4.19
C LEU A 20 17.74 -16.90 4.89
N GLY A 21 17.33 -17.30 6.09
CA GLY A 21 18.06 -18.28 6.91
C GLY A 21 19.40 -17.78 7.45
N VAL A 22 19.57 -16.45 7.57
CA VAL A 22 20.79 -15.86 8.10
C VAL A 22 20.83 -16.01 9.61
N THR A 23 21.95 -16.51 10.15
CA THR A 23 22.19 -16.60 11.59
C THR A 23 22.49 -15.22 12.17
N ILE A 24 21.66 -14.78 13.10
CA ILE A 24 21.82 -13.51 13.81
C ILE A 24 22.34 -13.80 15.21
N ASP A 25 23.57 -13.39 15.50
CA ASP A 25 24.17 -13.53 16.82
C ASP A 25 23.62 -12.49 17.78
N LYS A 26 23.41 -11.26 17.29
CA LYS A 26 22.84 -10.17 18.05
C LYS A 26 22.19 -9.13 17.15
N TYR A 27 21.04 -8.65 17.57
CA TYR A 27 20.30 -7.60 16.87
C TYR A 27 20.01 -6.43 17.81
N TYR A 28 20.55 -5.29 17.47
CA TYR A 28 20.28 -4.03 18.14
C TYR A 28 19.27 -3.23 17.33
N ALA A 29 18.24 -2.71 17.98
CA ALA A 29 17.21 -1.89 17.37
C ALA A 29 17.10 -0.54 18.05
N SER A 30 17.17 0.54 17.28
CA SER A 30 16.83 1.88 17.73
C SER A 30 15.44 2.25 17.21
N GLU A 31 14.47 2.28 18.11
CA GLU A 31 13.08 2.63 17.86
C GLU A 31 12.50 3.33 19.10
N ILE A 32 11.55 4.26 18.90
CA ILE A 32 10.89 5.01 19.99
C ILE A 32 9.39 4.76 20.07
N ASP A 33 8.79 4.19 19.02
CA ASP A 33 7.36 3.86 19.03
C ASP A 33 7.12 2.62 19.89
N LYS A 34 6.47 2.82 21.03
CA LYS A 34 6.19 1.75 21.99
C LYS A 34 5.43 0.56 21.41
N PHE A 35 4.56 0.80 20.41
CA PHE A 35 3.78 -0.28 19.78
C PHE A 35 4.63 -1.07 18.79
N ALA A 36 5.53 -0.41 18.07
CA ALA A 36 6.50 -1.07 17.22
C ALA A 36 7.45 -1.92 18.07
N ILE A 37 8.00 -1.37 19.15
CA ILE A 37 8.84 -2.10 20.12
C ILE A 37 8.09 -3.31 20.70
N GLN A 38 6.84 -3.12 21.16
CA GLN A 38 6.01 -4.20 21.71
C GLN A 38 5.86 -5.34 20.70
N ASN A 39 5.54 -4.99 19.44
CA ASN A 39 5.32 -5.99 18.40
C ASN A 39 6.62 -6.69 17.97
N THR A 40 7.73 -5.95 17.91
CA THR A 40 9.06 -6.53 17.64
C THR A 40 9.45 -7.52 18.73
N MET A 41 9.31 -7.15 20.00
CA MET A 41 9.66 -8.02 21.12
C MET A 41 8.79 -9.28 21.22
N ALA A 42 7.53 -9.22 20.76
CA ALA A 42 6.66 -10.39 20.68
C ALA A 42 7.10 -11.42 19.61
N ASN A 43 7.79 -10.96 18.55
CA ASN A 43 8.27 -11.82 17.46
C ASN A 43 9.76 -12.16 17.58
N PHE A 44 10.55 -11.28 18.19
CA PHE A 44 12.00 -11.36 18.34
C PHE A 44 12.41 -10.92 19.75
N PRO A 45 12.21 -11.79 20.76
CA PRO A 45 12.42 -11.43 22.17
C PRO A 45 13.89 -11.12 22.52
N ASP A 46 14.85 -11.62 21.71
CA ASP A 46 16.28 -11.41 21.92
C ASP A 46 16.79 -10.06 21.35
N THR A 47 15.89 -9.24 20.77
CA THR A 47 16.25 -7.92 20.25
C THR A 47 16.64 -6.97 21.38
N VAL A 48 17.81 -6.34 21.26
CA VAL A 48 18.29 -5.34 22.22
C VAL A 48 17.79 -3.96 21.79
N GLN A 49 16.82 -3.40 22.53
CA GLN A 49 16.27 -2.08 22.26
C GLN A 49 17.18 -0.97 22.78
N LEU A 50 17.61 -0.06 21.90
CA LEU A 50 18.48 1.08 22.22
C LEU A 50 17.70 2.41 22.39
N GLY A 51 16.41 2.45 22.04
CA GLY A 51 15.59 3.65 22.16
C GLY A 51 15.92 4.70 21.09
N ASP A 52 16.08 5.94 21.50
CA ASP A 52 16.25 7.10 20.61
C ASP A 52 17.59 7.07 19.89
N VAL A 53 17.55 7.14 18.55
CA VAL A 53 18.73 7.15 17.68
C VAL A 53 19.75 8.25 18.03
N ARG A 54 19.29 9.36 18.57
CA ARG A 54 20.14 10.49 19.01
C ARG A 54 21.03 10.15 20.18
N GLN A 55 20.68 9.09 20.93
CA GLN A 55 21.40 8.64 22.13
C GLN A 55 22.23 7.37 21.88
N VAL A 56 22.16 6.79 20.68
CA VAL A 56 22.95 5.61 20.33
C VAL A 56 24.43 5.96 20.31
N ASP A 57 25.17 5.31 21.19
CA ASP A 57 26.64 5.29 21.21
C ASP A 57 27.12 4.03 20.45
N ALA A 58 27.42 4.22 19.17
CA ALA A 58 27.80 3.10 18.31
C ALA A 58 29.14 2.47 18.69
N LYS A 59 30.04 3.23 19.33
CA LYS A 59 31.37 2.74 19.74
C LYS A 59 31.26 1.73 20.89
N SER A 60 30.24 1.86 21.74
CA SER A 60 30.00 0.94 22.86
C SER A 60 29.41 -0.42 22.45
N LEU A 61 28.88 -0.55 21.24
CA LEU A 61 28.21 -1.77 20.76
C LEU A 61 29.17 -2.87 20.31
N GLY A 62 30.46 -2.56 20.21
CA GLY A 62 31.46 -3.47 19.66
C GLY A 62 31.39 -3.56 18.13
N LYS A 63 31.84 -4.69 17.59
CA LYS A 63 31.85 -4.88 16.13
C LYS A 63 30.43 -5.12 15.61
N ILE A 64 29.96 -4.25 14.73
CA ILE A 64 28.72 -4.41 13.98
C ILE A 64 29.10 -4.84 12.54
N ASP A 65 28.46 -5.88 12.02
CA ASP A 65 28.71 -6.40 10.68
C ASP A 65 27.81 -5.71 9.63
N LEU A 66 26.57 -5.36 10.02
CA LEU A 66 25.59 -4.75 9.14
C LEU A 66 24.80 -3.65 9.86
N LEU A 67 24.78 -2.44 9.27
CA LEU A 67 23.92 -1.33 9.65
C LEU A 67 22.76 -1.22 8.67
N ILE A 68 21.52 -1.30 9.14
CA ILE A 68 20.33 -1.05 8.33
C ILE A 68 19.50 0.08 8.91
N GLY A 69 18.69 0.74 8.09
CA GLY A 69 17.79 1.78 8.59
C GLY A 69 16.94 2.41 7.51
N GLY A 70 15.84 3.04 7.93
CA GLY A 70 14.95 3.83 7.10
C GLY A 70 14.66 5.17 7.77
N SER A 71 15.45 6.21 7.47
CA SER A 71 15.29 7.49 8.15
C SER A 71 13.95 8.16 7.81
N PRO A 72 13.36 8.95 8.74
CA PRO A 72 12.08 9.61 8.53
C PRO A 72 12.05 10.46 7.25
N CYS A 73 11.02 10.25 6.42
CA CYS A 73 10.91 10.82 5.08
C CYS A 73 9.93 11.99 4.93
N GLN A 74 9.28 12.43 6.02
CA GLN A 74 8.13 13.35 5.96
C GLN A 74 8.40 14.67 5.22
N CYS A 75 9.62 15.18 5.28
CA CYS A 75 10.00 16.42 4.59
C CYS A 75 10.61 16.20 3.19
N PHE A 76 10.93 14.96 2.80
CA PHE A 76 11.42 14.62 1.47
C PHE A 76 10.31 14.24 0.49
N SER A 77 9.25 13.63 1.00
CA SER A 77 8.14 13.13 0.19
C SER A 77 7.50 14.21 -0.68
N PHE A 78 7.18 13.87 -1.93
CA PHE A 78 6.39 14.72 -2.84
C PHE A 78 5.00 15.06 -2.28
N ALA A 79 4.46 14.26 -1.38
CA ALA A 79 3.20 14.49 -0.67
C ALA A 79 3.37 15.36 0.60
N GLY A 80 4.61 15.61 1.04
CA GLY A 80 4.93 16.40 2.22
C GLY A 80 5.24 17.87 1.91
N LYS A 81 5.74 18.59 2.93
CA LYS A 81 6.09 20.03 2.81
C LYS A 81 7.29 20.31 1.89
N ARG A 82 8.00 19.31 1.40
CA ARG A 82 9.23 19.39 0.58
C ARG A 82 10.32 20.26 1.20
N ALA A 83 10.30 20.45 2.53
CA ALA A 83 11.23 21.31 3.25
C ALA A 83 12.64 20.69 3.35
N GLY A 84 12.79 19.40 3.05
CA GLY A 84 14.04 18.68 3.18
C GLY A 84 14.51 18.58 4.63
N MET A 85 15.82 18.68 4.84
CA MET A 85 16.44 18.75 6.16
C MET A 85 16.69 20.21 6.52
N SER A 86 15.85 20.78 7.37
CA SER A 86 15.96 22.21 7.72
C SER A 86 15.77 22.47 9.20
N THR A 87 16.30 23.62 9.62
CA THR A 87 16.00 24.22 10.94
C THR A 87 14.62 24.87 10.91
N LYS A 88 14.08 25.25 12.08
CA LYS A 88 12.87 26.06 12.17
C LYS A 88 13.02 27.41 11.48
N SER A 89 14.23 27.96 11.41
CA SER A 89 14.56 29.19 10.67
C SER A 89 14.74 28.98 9.16
N LYS A 90 14.44 27.76 8.64
CA LYS A 90 14.53 27.35 7.22
C LYS A 90 15.96 27.28 6.67
N GLU A 91 16.98 27.24 7.50
CA GLU A 91 18.34 26.92 7.06
C GLU A 91 18.38 25.44 6.61
N GLN A 92 18.92 25.19 5.42
CA GLN A 92 19.07 23.84 4.87
C GLN A 92 20.33 23.19 5.45
N ILE A 93 20.19 21.93 5.91
CA ILE A 93 21.28 21.16 6.50
C ILE A 93 21.76 20.13 5.49
N GLU A 94 22.87 20.41 4.83
CA GLU A 94 23.39 19.60 3.72
C GLU A 94 24.66 18.79 4.10
N THR A 95 25.19 18.97 5.31
CA THR A 95 26.38 18.25 5.78
C THR A 95 26.25 17.79 7.22
N LEU A 96 26.91 16.67 7.55
CA LEU A 96 26.99 16.15 8.93
C LEU A 96 27.64 17.18 9.88
N THR A 97 28.70 17.83 9.45
CA THR A 97 29.39 18.84 10.25
C THR A 97 28.43 19.94 10.68
N ARG A 98 27.66 20.49 9.73
CA ARG A 98 26.68 21.52 10.04
C ARG A 98 25.58 21.06 10.97
N TYR A 99 25.12 19.81 10.80
CA TYR A 99 24.16 19.20 11.71
C TYR A 99 24.70 19.12 13.15
N LEU A 100 25.94 18.64 13.31
CA LEU A 100 26.58 18.48 14.63
C LEU A 100 26.81 19.83 15.31
N GLU A 101 27.24 20.85 14.59
CA GLU A 101 27.37 22.22 15.10
C GLU A 101 26.03 22.75 15.65
N LEU A 102 24.97 22.63 14.86
CA LEU A 102 23.61 23.07 15.24
C LEU A 102 23.09 22.28 16.47
N LYS A 103 23.34 20.96 16.49
CA LYS A 103 22.97 20.09 17.61
C LYS A 103 23.70 20.51 18.90
N GLN A 104 25.00 20.79 18.81
CA GLN A 104 25.79 21.25 19.95
C GLN A 104 25.34 22.62 20.47
N GLN A 105 24.87 23.50 19.60
CA GLN A 105 24.33 24.82 19.96
C GLN A 105 22.90 24.73 20.50
N GLY A 106 22.30 23.55 20.61
CA GLY A 106 20.92 23.34 21.08
C GLY A 106 19.85 23.83 20.10
N PHE A 107 20.16 23.89 18.81
CA PHE A 107 19.24 24.39 17.80
C PHE A 107 18.05 23.45 17.61
N GLU A 108 16.85 24.02 17.39
CA GLU A 108 15.65 23.24 17.11
C GLU A 108 15.49 22.96 15.62
N PHE A 109 15.28 21.69 15.28
CA PHE A 109 15.08 21.23 13.90
C PHE A 109 13.61 21.19 13.52
N GLU A 110 13.30 21.36 12.24
CA GLU A 110 11.95 21.19 11.72
C GLU A 110 11.71 19.76 11.23
N GLY A 111 10.62 19.15 11.72
CA GLY A 111 10.24 17.78 11.34
C GLY A 111 11.21 16.73 11.88
N GLN A 112 11.39 15.63 11.14
CA GLN A 112 12.23 14.50 11.55
C GLN A 112 13.26 14.08 10.48
N SER A 113 13.23 14.65 9.29
CA SER A 113 14.13 14.22 8.19
C SER A 113 15.61 14.52 8.48
N TYR A 114 15.91 15.46 9.38
CA TYR A 114 17.28 15.72 9.85
C TYR A 114 17.89 14.53 10.58
N LEU A 115 17.09 13.58 11.07
CA LEU A 115 17.57 12.36 11.73
C LEU A 115 18.35 11.44 10.78
N PHE A 116 18.30 11.69 9.47
CA PHE A 116 19.23 11.10 8.51
C PHE A 116 20.70 11.32 8.93
N TRP A 117 21.03 12.50 9.48
CA TRP A 117 22.39 12.79 9.91
C TRP A 117 22.83 11.97 11.13
N GLU A 118 21.88 11.49 11.96
CA GLU A 118 22.20 10.50 13.00
C GLU A 118 22.60 9.15 12.41
N TYR A 119 21.94 8.72 11.33
CA TYR A 119 22.36 7.53 10.60
C TYR A 119 23.79 7.69 10.06
N VAL A 120 24.12 8.83 9.45
CA VAL A 120 25.46 9.12 8.92
C VAL A 120 26.50 9.19 10.06
N ARG A 121 26.17 9.83 11.20
CA ARG A 121 27.03 9.86 12.38
C ARG A 121 27.37 8.46 12.86
N ILE A 122 26.36 7.64 13.07
CA ILE A 122 26.51 6.25 13.54
C ILE A 122 27.30 5.41 12.54
N LEU A 123 27.02 5.53 11.23
CA LEU A 123 27.79 4.83 10.21
C LEU A 123 29.27 5.20 10.24
N ASN A 124 29.60 6.49 10.41
CA ASN A 124 31.00 6.94 10.51
C ASN A 124 31.67 6.44 11.79
N GLU A 125 30.99 6.46 12.94
CA GLU A 125 31.49 5.89 14.20
C GLU A 125 31.79 4.38 14.06
N LEU A 126 30.89 3.64 13.40
CA LEU A 126 31.09 2.21 13.15
C LEU A 126 32.23 1.92 12.16
N ARG A 127 32.46 2.79 11.18
CA ARG A 127 33.60 2.67 10.25
C ARG A 127 34.96 2.81 10.94
N GLU A 128 35.04 3.52 12.08
CA GLU A 128 36.26 3.59 12.87
C GLU A 128 36.63 2.22 13.47
N THR A 129 35.64 1.42 13.87
CA THR A 129 35.84 0.08 14.47
C THR A 129 35.77 -1.05 13.46
N ASN A 130 34.99 -0.89 12.41
CA ASN A 130 34.86 -1.84 11.29
C ASN A 130 34.83 -1.11 9.94
N PRO A 131 35.99 -0.84 9.32
CA PRO A 131 36.06 -0.17 8.00
C PRO A 131 35.30 -0.89 6.89
N ASN A 132 35.06 -2.19 7.03
CA ASN A 132 34.34 -3.03 6.08
C ASN A 132 32.86 -3.24 6.43
N ILE A 133 32.30 -2.43 7.32
CA ILE A 133 30.90 -2.53 7.70
C ILE A 133 30.01 -2.46 6.45
N LEU A 134 29.06 -3.39 6.38
CA LEU A 134 27.99 -3.32 5.39
C LEU A 134 26.88 -2.42 5.88
N PHE A 135 26.26 -1.71 4.96
CA PHE A 135 25.14 -0.87 5.32
C PHE A 135 24.04 -0.85 4.25
N MET A 136 22.82 -0.55 4.68
CA MET A 136 21.67 -0.29 3.83
C MET A 136 20.83 0.82 4.46
N LEU A 137 20.63 1.92 3.74
CA LEU A 137 19.65 2.96 4.07
C LEU A 137 18.52 2.94 3.07
N GLU A 138 17.28 2.98 3.53
CA GLU A 138 16.08 3.13 2.69
C GLU A 138 15.50 4.53 2.86
N ASN A 139 14.98 5.11 1.75
CA ASN A 139 14.12 6.29 1.81
C ASN A 139 13.18 6.37 0.60
N VAL A 140 12.25 7.32 0.63
CA VAL A 140 11.33 7.58 -0.47
C VAL A 140 12.03 8.19 -1.68
N GLU A 141 11.43 8.08 -2.88
CA GLU A 141 11.83 8.93 -4.01
C GLU A 141 11.68 10.41 -3.62
N MET A 142 12.71 11.18 -3.90
CA MET A 142 12.81 12.57 -3.51
C MET A 142 13.33 13.44 -4.66
N GLY A 143 13.37 14.77 -4.44
CA GLY A 143 13.97 15.68 -5.43
C GLY A 143 15.47 15.45 -5.60
N LYS A 144 15.97 15.56 -6.82
CA LYS A 144 17.38 15.29 -7.20
C LYS A 144 18.42 15.97 -6.29
N ARG A 145 18.11 17.18 -5.77
CA ARG A 145 18.99 17.88 -4.83
C ARG A 145 19.24 17.06 -3.57
N TRP A 146 18.16 16.58 -2.93
CA TRP A 146 18.27 15.82 -1.68
C TRP A 146 18.85 14.44 -1.88
N GLU A 147 18.55 13.80 -3.01
CA GLU A 147 19.18 12.54 -3.40
C GLU A 147 20.71 12.73 -3.57
N ALA A 148 21.16 13.83 -4.20
CA ALA A 148 22.57 14.17 -4.33
C ALA A 148 23.24 14.40 -2.97
N VAL A 149 22.58 15.10 -2.03
CA VAL A 149 23.10 15.29 -0.66
C VAL A 149 23.29 13.95 0.06
N ILE A 150 22.32 13.03 -0.07
CA ILE A 150 22.42 11.69 0.55
C ILE A 150 23.51 10.86 -0.14
N ASN A 151 23.60 10.90 -1.47
CA ASN A 151 24.65 10.22 -2.24
C ASN A 151 26.04 10.66 -1.77
N GLU A 152 26.25 11.96 -1.60
CA GLU A 152 27.52 12.52 -1.16
C GLU A 152 27.84 12.14 0.29
N ALA A 153 26.85 12.27 1.19
CA ALA A 153 27.01 11.96 2.61
C ALA A 153 27.35 10.48 2.88
N LEU A 154 26.80 9.58 2.08
CA LEU A 154 27.07 8.13 2.18
C LEU A 154 28.23 7.67 1.30
N GLY A 155 28.65 8.49 0.33
CA GLY A 155 29.70 8.17 -0.64
C GLY A 155 29.28 7.13 -1.68
N ILE A 156 27.98 7.02 -2.00
CA ILE A 156 27.45 6.00 -2.91
C ILE A 156 26.15 6.47 -3.57
N VAL A 157 25.93 6.06 -4.82
CA VAL A 157 24.67 6.32 -5.53
C VAL A 157 23.60 5.31 -5.12
N GLY A 158 22.38 5.80 -4.84
CA GLY A 158 21.25 4.96 -4.45
C GLY A 158 20.69 4.13 -5.60
N VAL A 159 20.20 2.93 -5.29
CA VAL A 159 19.49 2.02 -6.22
C VAL A 159 18.00 2.21 -6.07
N HIS A 160 17.31 2.52 -7.15
CA HIS A 160 15.85 2.65 -7.16
C HIS A 160 15.20 1.30 -7.39
N ILE A 161 14.35 0.85 -6.46
CA ILE A 161 13.59 -0.39 -6.58
C ILE A 161 12.10 -0.10 -6.36
N ASN A 162 11.27 -0.68 -7.23
CA ASN A 162 9.83 -0.63 -7.10
C ASN A 162 9.31 -1.96 -6.54
N SER A 163 8.64 -1.93 -5.39
CA SER A 163 8.02 -3.12 -4.78
C SER A 163 7.01 -3.82 -5.69
N ALA A 164 6.48 -3.13 -6.72
CA ALA A 164 5.58 -3.72 -7.70
C ALA A 164 6.15 -4.94 -8.42
N LEU A 165 7.47 -5.11 -8.43
CA LEU A 165 8.12 -6.29 -8.98
C LEU A 165 7.92 -7.56 -8.12
N VAL A 166 7.76 -7.39 -6.81
CA VAL A 166 7.70 -8.50 -5.84
C VAL A 166 6.42 -8.52 -5.00
N SER A 167 5.51 -7.56 -5.23
CA SER A 167 4.28 -7.38 -4.46
C SER A 167 3.17 -6.81 -5.34
N ALA A 168 1.94 -6.86 -4.87
CA ALA A 168 0.79 -6.17 -5.48
C ALA A 168 0.78 -4.65 -5.21
N GLN A 169 1.90 -4.05 -4.74
CA GLN A 169 1.99 -2.64 -4.37
C GLN A 169 2.99 -1.88 -5.22
N VAL A 170 2.57 -0.75 -5.79
CA VAL A 170 3.49 0.23 -6.40
C VAL A 170 4.10 1.07 -5.28
N ARG A 171 5.32 0.74 -4.89
CA ARG A 171 6.06 1.43 -3.82
C ARG A 171 7.51 1.63 -4.28
N LYS A 172 7.80 2.80 -4.82
CA LYS A 172 9.13 3.16 -5.28
C LYS A 172 9.96 3.71 -4.13
N ARG A 173 11.18 3.18 -3.97
CA ARG A 173 12.12 3.55 -2.91
C ARG A 173 13.53 3.60 -3.44
N ILE A 174 14.38 4.34 -2.75
CA ILE A 174 15.81 4.42 -3.00
C ILE A 174 16.51 3.69 -1.86
N TYR A 175 17.48 2.86 -2.23
CA TYR A 175 18.31 2.07 -1.31
C TYR A 175 19.77 2.43 -1.54
N TRP A 176 20.42 2.99 -0.53
CA TRP A 176 21.86 3.23 -0.52
C TRP A 176 22.54 2.09 0.22
N THR A 177 23.37 1.34 -0.45
CA THR A 177 24.04 0.18 0.13
C THR A 177 25.37 -0.12 -0.55
N ASN A 178 26.37 -0.51 0.25
CA ASN A 178 27.65 -1.00 -0.24
C ASN A 178 27.67 -2.52 -0.46
N ILE A 179 26.54 -3.20 -0.30
CA ILE A 179 26.39 -4.61 -0.68
C ILE A 179 26.55 -4.70 -2.21
N LYS A 180 27.40 -5.63 -2.68
CA LYS A 180 27.74 -5.81 -4.11
C LYS A 180 28.20 -4.50 -4.78
N LEU A 181 29.10 -3.79 -4.10
CA LEU A 181 29.63 -2.51 -4.55
C LEU A 181 30.45 -2.66 -5.84
N VAL A 182 30.23 -1.74 -6.78
CA VAL A 182 31.05 -1.58 -7.99
C VAL A 182 31.62 -0.17 -7.97
N GLN A 183 32.91 -0.07 -8.16
CA GLN A 183 33.62 1.21 -8.34
C GLN A 183 33.22 1.79 -9.69
N CYS A 184 32.85 3.05 -9.71
CA CYS A 184 32.71 3.78 -10.99
C CYS A 184 34.03 4.23 -11.52
N ASP A 185 34.05 4.48 -12.84
CA ASP A 185 35.18 5.08 -13.51
C ASP A 185 35.59 6.44 -12.90
N LEU A 186 36.80 6.89 -13.21
CA LEU A 186 37.63 7.96 -12.64
C LEU A 186 36.95 9.20 -11.97
N PHE A 187 35.67 9.44 -12.13
CA PHE A 187 35.02 10.68 -11.65
C PHE A 187 33.63 10.49 -11.02
N GLY A 188 33.11 9.28 -10.81
CA GLY A 188 31.76 9.02 -10.24
C GLY A 188 31.79 8.37 -8.87
N LEU A 189 30.73 8.61 -8.07
CA LEU A 189 30.52 7.85 -6.84
C LEU A 189 30.26 6.38 -7.17
N PRO A 190 30.76 5.43 -6.35
CA PRO A 190 30.45 4.03 -6.51
C PRO A 190 28.96 3.75 -6.39
N HIS A 191 28.51 2.64 -6.94
CA HIS A 191 27.11 2.21 -6.84
C HIS A 191 27.01 0.72 -6.53
N SER A 192 25.88 0.30 -6.03
CA SER A 192 25.59 -1.13 -5.85
C SER A 192 25.13 -1.75 -7.16
N ALA A 193 25.72 -2.90 -7.54
CA ALA A 193 25.35 -3.68 -8.74
C ALA A 193 24.21 -4.68 -8.44
N ILE A 194 23.37 -4.41 -7.45
CA ILE A 194 22.18 -5.21 -7.19
C ILE A 194 21.22 -5.06 -8.37
N PRO A 195 20.85 -6.16 -9.05
CA PRO A 195 19.91 -6.11 -10.16
C PRO A 195 18.50 -5.80 -9.67
N GLN A 196 17.63 -5.33 -10.57
CA GLN A 196 16.21 -5.24 -10.26
C GLN A 196 15.64 -6.64 -9.98
N PRO A 197 14.74 -6.78 -8.99
CA PRO A 197 14.02 -8.05 -8.79
C PRO A 197 13.24 -8.45 -10.05
N THR A 198 13.11 -9.74 -10.28
CA THR A 198 12.23 -10.26 -11.34
C THR A 198 10.76 -9.95 -11.00
N ASP A 199 9.99 -9.49 -11.98
CA ASP A 199 8.55 -9.27 -11.78
C ASP A 199 7.83 -10.61 -11.55
N ARG A 200 7.21 -10.73 -10.39
CA ARG A 200 6.44 -11.92 -9.98
C ARG A 200 4.97 -11.86 -10.44
N HIS A 201 4.55 -10.78 -11.09
CA HIS A 201 3.19 -10.56 -11.58
C HIS A 201 2.11 -10.74 -10.49
N ILE A 202 2.38 -10.27 -9.28
CA ILE A 202 1.45 -10.29 -8.15
C ILE A 202 0.51 -9.08 -8.26
N PHE A 203 -0.81 -9.31 -8.21
CA PHE A 203 -1.85 -8.29 -8.30
C PHE A 203 -2.70 -8.27 -7.03
N ILE A 204 -3.60 -7.29 -6.91
CA ILE A 204 -4.50 -7.16 -5.75
C ILE A 204 -5.26 -8.46 -5.49
N LYS A 205 -5.79 -9.12 -6.51
CA LYS A 205 -6.51 -10.40 -6.38
C LYS A 205 -5.73 -11.48 -5.62
N ASP A 206 -4.39 -11.46 -5.72
CA ASP A 206 -3.52 -12.50 -5.14
C ASP A 206 -3.28 -12.29 -3.64
N ILE A 207 -3.67 -11.11 -3.11
CA ILE A 207 -3.49 -10.77 -1.69
C ILE A 207 -4.81 -10.67 -0.92
N LEU A 208 -5.96 -10.71 -1.62
CA LEU A 208 -7.26 -10.56 -0.98
C LEU A 208 -7.61 -11.77 -0.10
N GLN A 209 -8.35 -11.50 0.97
CA GLN A 209 -8.99 -12.51 1.82
C GLN A 209 -10.34 -12.91 1.21
N ASP A 210 -10.67 -14.21 1.29
CA ASP A 210 -11.96 -14.73 0.81
C ASP A 210 -13.13 -14.26 1.68
N GLU A 211 -12.91 -14.12 2.98
CA GLU A 211 -13.90 -13.65 3.94
C GLU A 211 -13.40 -12.40 4.64
N VAL A 212 -14.18 -11.33 4.60
CA VAL A 212 -13.85 -10.04 5.18
C VAL A 212 -15.05 -9.52 5.97
N ASP A 213 -14.79 -9.04 7.20
CA ASP A 213 -15.77 -8.46 8.10
C ASP A 213 -16.44 -7.23 7.45
N GLU A 214 -17.76 -7.08 7.65
CA GLU A 214 -18.57 -5.99 7.13
C GLU A 214 -18.06 -4.59 7.52
N LYS A 215 -17.36 -4.46 8.65
CA LYS A 215 -16.74 -3.19 9.09
C LYS A 215 -15.77 -2.57 8.10
N TYR A 216 -15.22 -3.35 7.17
CA TYR A 216 -14.30 -2.87 6.14
C TYR A 216 -15.03 -2.31 4.93
N PHE A 217 -16.30 -2.65 4.72
CA PHE A 217 -17.09 -2.15 3.60
C PHE A 217 -17.54 -0.72 3.86
N LEU A 218 -17.59 0.08 2.80
CA LEU A 218 -18.06 1.46 2.88
C LEU A 218 -19.57 1.53 2.62
N SER A 219 -20.26 2.42 3.36
CA SER A 219 -21.67 2.67 3.07
C SER A 219 -21.86 3.36 1.71
N PRO A 220 -23.02 3.14 1.05
CA PRO A 220 -23.35 3.80 -0.22
C PRO A 220 -23.21 5.31 -0.18
N GLU A 221 -23.75 5.93 0.86
CA GLU A 221 -23.72 7.39 1.02
C GLU A 221 -22.28 7.92 1.15
N TYR A 222 -21.39 7.13 1.77
CA TYR A 222 -19.99 7.50 1.88
C TYR A 222 -19.27 7.39 0.53
N VAL A 223 -19.56 6.34 -0.26
CA VAL A 223 -19.02 6.18 -1.62
C VAL A 223 -19.49 7.31 -2.53
N GLU A 224 -20.78 7.67 -2.48
CA GLU A 224 -21.32 8.82 -3.23
C GLU A 224 -20.63 10.13 -2.87
N LYS A 225 -20.42 10.39 -1.56
CA LYS A 225 -19.65 11.56 -1.10
C LYS A 225 -18.22 11.58 -1.63
N LEU A 226 -17.56 10.42 -1.68
CA LEU A 226 -16.21 10.29 -2.24
C LEU A 226 -16.18 10.57 -3.73
N LEU A 227 -17.15 10.05 -4.48
CA LEU A 227 -17.27 10.29 -5.92
C LEU A 227 -17.53 11.77 -6.22
N ALA A 228 -18.44 12.40 -5.47
CA ALA A 228 -18.70 13.84 -5.58
C ALA A 228 -17.47 14.68 -5.21
N TYR A 229 -16.73 14.29 -4.18
CA TYR A 229 -15.47 14.92 -3.79
C TYR A 229 -14.41 14.79 -4.89
N ASN A 230 -14.24 13.58 -5.47
CA ASN A 230 -13.32 13.36 -6.57
C ASN A 230 -13.64 14.27 -7.77
N LYS A 231 -14.93 14.37 -8.15
CA LYS A 231 -15.38 15.23 -9.24
C LYS A 231 -15.01 16.70 -9.00
N ARG A 232 -15.25 17.21 -7.79
CA ARG A 232 -14.86 18.59 -7.42
C ARG A 232 -13.35 18.80 -7.48
N LEU A 233 -12.54 17.83 -7.09
CA LEU A 233 -11.08 17.91 -7.17
C LEU A 233 -10.59 17.93 -8.62
N GLU A 234 -11.20 17.12 -9.50
CA GLU A 234 -10.91 17.12 -10.94
C GLU A 234 -11.23 18.46 -11.59
N GLU A 235 -12.41 19.02 -11.29
CA GLU A 235 -12.83 20.35 -11.76
C GLU A 235 -11.86 21.46 -11.33
N ASN A 236 -11.23 21.33 -10.16
CA ASN A 236 -10.25 22.27 -9.63
C ASN A 236 -8.79 21.95 -10.03
N GLY A 237 -8.55 20.98 -10.93
CA GLY A 237 -7.21 20.58 -11.37
C GLY A 237 -6.36 19.91 -10.28
N ASN A 238 -6.96 19.43 -9.20
CA ASN A 238 -6.25 18.77 -8.10
C ASN A 238 -6.19 17.25 -8.30
N GLY A 239 -4.98 16.68 -8.39
CA GLY A 239 -4.74 15.25 -8.60
C GLY A 239 -4.91 14.36 -7.37
N PHE A 240 -5.10 14.90 -6.16
CA PHE A 240 -5.25 14.11 -4.94
C PHE A 240 -6.70 13.68 -4.73
N LYS A 241 -7.10 12.58 -5.35
CA LYS A 241 -8.44 11.99 -5.29
C LYS A 241 -8.43 10.58 -4.70
N ALA A 242 -9.59 10.10 -4.25
CA ALA A 242 -9.77 8.70 -3.90
C ALA A 242 -9.62 7.82 -5.14
N ILE A 243 -8.83 6.75 -5.05
CA ILE A 243 -8.60 5.80 -6.14
C ILE A 243 -9.34 4.50 -5.82
N PHE A 244 -10.11 4.03 -6.78
CA PHE A 244 -10.81 2.75 -6.71
C PHE A 244 -10.05 1.72 -7.55
N HIS A 245 -9.35 0.81 -6.89
CA HIS A 245 -8.55 -0.22 -7.54
C HIS A 245 -9.41 -1.43 -7.90
N LYS A 246 -9.11 -2.05 -9.03
CA LYS A 246 -9.66 -3.34 -9.43
C LYS A 246 -8.76 -4.46 -8.91
N GLU A 247 -9.31 -5.67 -8.83
CA GLU A 247 -8.57 -6.87 -8.41
C GLU A 247 -7.35 -7.18 -9.30
N THR A 248 -7.38 -6.74 -10.56
CA THR A 248 -6.29 -6.90 -11.54
C THR A 248 -5.25 -5.79 -11.50
N ASP A 249 -5.43 -4.79 -10.64
CA ASP A 249 -4.52 -3.66 -10.52
C ASP A 249 -3.39 -3.97 -9.51
N LYS A 250 -2.45 -3.05 -9.44
CA LYS A 250 -1.50 -2.97 -8.32
C LYS A 250 -1.91 -1.80 -7.42
N MET A 251 -1.85 -2.04 -6.11
CA MET A 251 -2.19 -1.05 -5.11
C MET A 251 -1.17 0.10 -5.07
N CYS A 252 -1.61 1.31 -4.73
CA CYS A 252 -0.71 2.41 -4.41
C CYS A 252 0.11 2.14 -3.15
N THR A 253 1.14 2.96 -2.90
CA THR A 253 1.91 2.88 -1.66
C THR A 253 1.02 3.07 -0.44
N LEU A 254 1.06 2.13 0.51
CA LEU A 254 0.39 2.27 1.80
C LEU A 254 0.90 3.51 2.53
N THR A 255 0.00 4.31 3.05
CA THR A 255 0.31 5.50 3.84
C THR A 255 0.09 5.26 5.33
N VAL A 256 0.81 6.01 6.16
CA VAL A 256 0.66 5.97 7.61
C VAL A 256 -0.75 6.37 8.01
N GLY A 257 -1.43 5.49 8.73
CA GLY A 257 -2.78 5.76 9.23
C GLY A 257 -3.90 4.91 8.63
N GLY A 258 -3.63 4.08 7.62
CA GLY A 258 -4.52 3.01 7.09
C GLY A 258 -5.99 3.38 6.79
N ARG A 259 -6.41 4.57 7.21
CA ARG A 259 -7.74 5.14 6.97
C ARG A 259 -7.78 6.07 5.75
N SER A 260 -6.72 6.00 4.91
CA SER A 260 -6.71 6.84 3.72
C SER A 260 -7.86 6.41 2.82
N VAL A 261 -8.82 7.32 2.62
CA VAL A 261 -9.88 7.21 1.60
C VAL A 261 -9.32 7.12 0.17
N LYS A 262 -8.00 7.08 0.02
CA LYS A 262 -7.32 7.07 -1.27
C LYS A 262 -7.12 5.67 -1.83
N ASP A 263 -7.12 4.64 -0.96
CA ASP A 263 -6.76 3.28 -1.34
C ASP A 263 -7.93 2.33 -1.08
N LEU A 264 -8.92 2.39 -1.96
CA LEU A 264 -10.12 1.58 -1.91
C LEU A 264 -10.07 0.51 -2.99
N ILE A 265 -10.60 -0.67 -2.69
CA ILE A 265 -10.76 -1.73 -3.67
C ILE A 265 -12.23 -1.94 -4.00
N CYS A 266 -12.50 -2.19 -5.28
CA CYS A 266 -13.79 -2.68 -5.75
C CYS A 266 -13.71 -4.19 -5.86
N VAL A 267 -14.53 -4.91 -5.11
CA VAL A 267 -14.61 -6.36 -5.15
C VAL A 267 -15.96 -6.79 -5.72
N ALA A 268 -15.95 -7.84 -6.52
CA ALA A 268 -17.18 -8.44 -7.01
C ALA A 268 -17.94 -9.05 -5.81
N GLN A 269 -19.26 -8.82 -5.77
CA GLN A 269 -20.13 -9.49 -4.82
C GLN A 269 -20.26 -10.96 -5.23
N ARG A 270 -19.54 -11.86 -4.56
CA ARG A 270 -19.72 -13.31 -4.72
C ARG A 270 -20.94 -13.72 -3.89
N GLY A 271 -22.06 -14.00 -4.58
CA GLY A 271 -23.23 -14.58 -3.93
C GLY A 271 -22.90 -15.99 -3.43
N ARG A 272 -22.92 -16.22 -2.12
CA ARG A 272 -22.96 -17.58 -1.57
C ARG A 272 -24.41 -18.09 -1.61
N SER A 273 -24.63 -19.25 -2.23
CA SER A 273 -25.88 -19.97 -2.04
C SER A 273 -25.90 -20.53 -0.63
N TYR A 274 -26.76 -20.00 0.22
CA TYR A 274 -27.04 -20.59 1.52
C TYR A 274 -28.21 -21.56 1.36
N ARG A 275 -27.93 -22.85 1.52
CA ARG A 275 -28.92 -23.95 1.60
C ARG A 275 -30.04 -23.94 0.54
N GLY A 276 -29.75 -24.25 -0.71
CA GLY A 276 -30.78 -24.69 -1.67
C GLY A 276 -31.63 -23.60 -2.32
N GLU A 277 -31.35 -22.32 -2.09
CA GLU A 277 -31.98 -21.21 -2.80
C GLU A 277 -31.35 -20.99 -4.17
N PRO A 278 -32.11 -20.56 -5.20
CA PRO A 278 -31.57 -20.36 -6.55
C PRO A 278 -30.47 -19.29 -6.56
N GLN A 279 -29.40 -19.58 -7.27
CA GLN A 279 -28.25 -18.69 -7.45
C GLN A 279 -28.71 -17.31 -7.93
N HIS A 280 -28.35 -16.27 -7.18
CA HIS A 280 -28.43 -14.89 -7.64
C HIS A 280 -27.31 -14.61 -8.63
N PHE A 281 -27.63 -13.95 -9.72
CA PHE A 281 -26.75 -13.67 -10.84
C PHE A 281 -25.50 -12.90 -10.40
N GLU A 282 -24.33 -13.43 -10.75
CA GLU A 282 -23.05 -12.74 -10.66
C GLU A 282 -22.90 -11.81 -11.85
N GLU A 283 -22.70 -10.51 -11.60
CA GLU A 283 -22.21 -9.61 -12.63
C GLU A 283 -20.73 -9.90 -12.91
N SER A 284 -20.33 -9.92 -14.18
CA SER A 284 -18.95 -10.22 -14.55
C SER A 284 -17.98 -9.17 -13.99
N PRO A 285 -16.97 -9.57 -13.21
CA PRO A 285 -15.98 -8.66 -12.65
C PRO A 285 -15.00 -8.09 -13.70
N ASN A 286 -15.14 -8.45 -14.97
CA ASN A 286 -14.23 -8.04 -16.03
C ASN A 286 -14.94 -7.09 -17.01
N PRO A 287 -14.67 -5.77 -16.96
CA PRO A 287 -15.07 -4.87 -18.03
C PRO A 287 -14.23 -5.22 -19.27
N GLY A 288 -14.80 -6.01 -20.18
CA GLY A 288 -14.15 -6.50 -21.40
C GLY A 288 -14.28 -8.00 -21.63
N LYS A 289 -14.78 -8.76 -20.65
CA LYS A 289 -15.21 -10.15 -20.87
C LYS A 289 -16.68 -10.24 -20.50
N THR A 290 -17.50 -10.67 -21.44
CA THR A 290 -18.89 -11.03 -21.17
C THR A 290 -18.92 -12.26 -20.29
N ASN A 291 -19.87 -12.33 -19.33
CA ASN A 291 -20.30 -13.61 -18.79
C ASN A 291 -20.66 -14.53 -19.96
N CYS A 292 -20.47 -15.84 -19.82
CA CYS A 292 -20.97 -16.78 -20.81
C CYS A 292 -22.37 -16.35 -21.22
N LEU A 293 -22.58 -16.12 -22.54
CA LEU A 293 -23.90 -15.78 -23.06
C LEU A 293 -24.88 -16.83 -22.58
N THR A 294 -25.80 -16.45 -21.72
CA THR A 294 -26.86 -17.37 -21.29
C THR A 294 -27.79 -17.61 -22.48
N THR A 295 -28.36 -18.80 -22.59
CA THR A 295 -29.33 -19.15 -23.61
C THR A 295 -30.62 -18.32 -23.59
N VAL A 296 -30.75 -17.40 -22.60
CA VAL A 296 -31.88 -16.51 -22.44
C VAL A 296 -31.57 -15.15 -23.06
N ALA A 297 -31.92 -15.02 -24.35
CA ALA A 297 -31.63 -13.84 -25.19
C ALA A 297 -32.13 -12.49 -24.64
N LYS A 298 -33.03 -12.48 -23.70
CA LYS A 298 -33.59 -11.26 -23.08
C LYS A 298 -32.77 -10.64 -21.95
N ASP A 299 -31.70 -11.31 -21.51
CA ASP A 299 -30.88 -10.84 -20.39
C ASP A 299 -29.67 -10.01 -20.83
N ASN A 300 -29.42 -9.95 -22.15
CA ASN A 300 -28.28 -9.23 -22.71
C ASN A 300 -28.73 -8.10 -23.65
N LEU A 301 -28.45 -6.88 -23.31
CA LEU A 301 -28.66 -5.72 -24.17
C LEU A 301 -27.31 -5.12 -24.58
N ILE A 302 -27.16 -4.81 -25.86
CA ILE A 302 -25.96 -4.13 -26.37
C ILE A 302 -26.31 -2.67 -26.66
N MET A 303 -25.67 -1.77 -25.94
CA MET A 303 -25.77 -0.32 -26.17
C MET A 303 -24.61 0.13 -27.05
N GLN A 304 -24.93 0.69 -28.20
CA GLN A 304 -23.98 1.32 -29.11
C GLN A 304 -23.90 2.83 -28.80
N ARG A 305 -22.73 3.33 -28.46
CA ARG A 305 -22.53 4.77 -28.25
C ARG A 305 -22.56 5.55 -29.56
N PRO A 306 -23.10 6.78 -29.56
CA PRO A 306 -23.05 7.67 -30.71
C PRO A 306 -21.60 7.93 -31.15
N ARG A 307 -21.32 7.82 -32.48
CA ARG A 307 -20.01 8.18 -33.04
C ARG A 307 -20.15 8.62 -34.47
N GLY A 308 -19.68 9.81 -34.82
CA GLY A 308 -19.80 10.35 -36.16
C GLY A 308 -21.25 10.47 -36.59
N LYS A 309 -21.63 9.87 -37.71
CA LYS A 309 -23.02 9.85 -38.22
C LYS A 309 -23.92 8.82 -37.53
N ASN A 310 -23.38 7.96 -36.68
CA ASN A 310 -24.14 6.95 -35.95
C ASN A 310 -24.71 7.59 -34.67
N LYS A 311 -26.04 7.61 -34.55
CA LYS A 311 -26.76 8.21 -33.41
C LYS A 311 -26.71 7.35 -32.15
N GLY A 312 -26.12 6.14 -32.21
CA GLY A 312 -26.20 5.14 -31.14
C GLY A 312 -27.56 4.46 -31.07
N ALA A 313 -27.63 3.28 -30.48
CA ALA A 313 -28.87 2.54 -30.26
C ALA A 313 -28.70 1.52 -29.12
N ILE A 314 -29.82 1.14 -28.48
CA ILE A 314 -29.90 -0.04 -27.61
C ILE A 314 -30.53 -1.15 -28.43
N ASN A 315 -29.76 -2.23 -28.68
CA ASN A 315 -30.23 -3.36 -29.48
C ASN A 315 -30.70 -4.49 -28.55
N THR A 316 -31.95 -4.89 -28.73
CA THR A 316 -32.64 -5.87 -27.85
C THR A 316 -32.68 -7.28 -28.46
N GLU A 317 -32.48 -7.41 -29.79
CA GLU A 317 -32.69 -8.67 -30.49
C GLU A 317 -31.47 -9.14 -31.32
N LYS A 318 -30.67 -8.22 -31.83
CA LYS A 318 -29.48 -8.54 -32.63
C LYS A 318 -28.30 -7.70 -32.27
N SER A 319 -27.15 -8.34 -32.15
CA SER A 319 -25.90 -7.63 -31.98
C SER A 319 -25.54 -6.87 -33.25
N PRO A 320 -25.15 -5.58 -33.18
CA PRO A 320 -24.56 -4.90 -34.34
C PRO A 320 -23.27 -5.59 -34.77
N THR A 321 -22.93 -5.50 -36.04
CA THR A 321 -21.71 -6.09 -36.59
C THR A 321 -20.48 -5.59 -35.81
N LEU A 322 -19.73 -6.51 -35.23
CA LEU A 322 -18.49 -6.20 -34.53
C LEU A 322 -17.38 -6.06 -35.58
N SER A 323 -16.88 -4.84 -35.77
CA SER A 323 -15.66 -4.62 -36.54
C SER A 323 -14.44 -4.73 -35.61
N ALA A 324 -13.25 -5.02 -36.14
CA ALA A 324 -12.02 -5.25 -35.39
C ALA A 324 -11.64 -4.13 -34.41
N ASN A 325 -12.16 -2.89 -34.59
CA ASN A 325 -11.89 -1.72 -33.77
C ASN A 325 -13.08 -1.20 -32.93
N SER A 326 -14.24 -1.90 -32.97
CA SER A 326 -15.48 -1.36 -32.36
C SER A 326 -15.82 -1.96 -31.01
N TRP A 327 -15.17 -3.04 -30.58
CA TRP A 327 -15.53 -3.78 -29.39
C TRP A 327 -15.13 -3.08 -28.07
N GLN A 328 -14.06 -2.29 -28.09
CA GLN A 328 -13.55 -1.63 -26.86
C GLN A 328 -14.23 -0.30 -26.53
N GLN A 329 -14.82 0.39 -27.51
CA GLN A 329 -15.24 1.77 -27.32
C GLN A 329 -16.71 2.05 -27.62
N ASN A 330 -17.38 1.23 -28.41
CA ASN A 330 -18.70 1.56 -28.97
C ASN A 330 -19.84 0.64 -28.53
N ASN A 331 -19.56 -0.57 -28.06
CA ASN A 331 -20.58 -1.54 -27.67
C ASN A 331 -20.49 -1.83 -26.18
N LEU A 332 -21.51 -1.49 -25.42
CA LEU A 332 -21.62 -1.75 -23.99
C LEU A 332 -22.75 -2.75 -23.76
N LEU A 333 -22.48 -3.79 -22.98
CA LEU A 333 -23.53 -4.67 -22.48
C LEU A 333 -24.24 -3.98 -21.32
N VAL A 334 -25.55 -3.85 -21.39
CA VAL A 334 -26.36 -3.23 -20.36
C VAL A 334 -27.45 -4.22 -19.97
N SER A 335 -27.52 -4.57 -18.68
CA SER A 335 -28.68 -5.28 -18.15
C SER A 335 -29.88 -4.34 -18.10
N LYS A 336 -31.03 -4.79 -18.55
CA LYS A 336 -32.27 -4.00 -18.53
C LYS A 336 -32.77 -3.93 -17.07
N PRO A 337 -32.90 -2.73 -16.45
CA PRO A 337 -33.58 -2.62 -15.18
C PRO A 337 -35.02 -3.12 -15.33
N LYS A 338 -35.47 -4.00 -14.45
CA LYS A 338 -36.90 -4.37 -14.42
C LYS A 338 -37.69 -3.16 -13.91
N ASP A 339 -38.70 -2.77 -14.68
CA ASP A 339 -39.56 -1.66 -14.29
C ASP A 339 -40.30 -1.98 -12.98
N GLY A 340 -40.12 -1.12 -11.98
CA GLY A 340 -40.84 -1.18 -10.70
C GLY A 340 -39.97 -1.56 -9.50
N ILE A 341 -40.50 -1.31 -8.32
CA ILE A 341 -39.93 -1.73 -7.04
C ILE A 341 -40.21 -3.22 -6.87
N ARG A 342 -39.16 -4.05 -6.79
CA ARG A 342 -39.34 -5.49 -6.58
C ARG A 342 -38.78 -5.89 -5.21
N GLN A 343 -39.67 -6.20 -4.28
CA GLN A 343 -39.29 -6.76 -2.99
C GLN A 343 -38.99 -8.27 -3.14
N ILE A 344 -37.84 -8.71 -2.65
CA ILE A 344 -37.42 -10.11 -2.75
C ILE A 344 -37.98 -10.95 -1.59
N ASN A 345 -38.05 -10.37 -0.38
CA ASN A 345 -38.68 -11.01 0.77
C ASN A 345 -40.12 -10.46 0.94
N PRO A 346 -41.15 -11.20 0.54
CA PRO A 346 -42.51 -10.68 0.51
C PRO A 346 -43.00 -10.23 1.89
N SER A 347 -43.64 -9.04 1.95
CA SER A 347 -44.33 -8.55 3.16
C SER A 347 -45.63 -9.31 3.40
N ARG A 348 -46.26 -9.16 4.58
CA ARG A 348 -47.54 -9.75 4.86
C ARG A 348 -48.64 -9.30 3.89
N GLU A 349 -48.55 -8.07 3.38
CA GLU A 349 -49.49 -7.51 2.40
C GLU A 349 -49.37 -8.19 1.04
N SER A 350 -48.22 -8.78 0.71
CA SER A 350 -47.95 -9.54 -0.52
C SER A 350 -47.85 -11.06 -0.29
N GLY A 351 -48.42 -11.58 0.84
CA GLY A 351 -48.46 -13.00 1.14
C GLY A 351 -47.23 -13.58 1.83
N GLY A 352 -46.29 -12.74 2.26
CA GLY A 352 -45.08 -13.15 2.99
C GLY A 352 -45.19 -13.00 4.51
N THR A 353 -44.07 -13.22 5.21
CA THR A 353 -44.00 -13.22 6.68
C THR A 353 -43.35 -11.98 7.30
N GLN A 354 -42.79 -11.06 6.51
CA GLN A 354 -42.10 -9.88 7.01
C GLN A 354 -43.04 -8.75 7.40
N PRO A 355 -43.22 -8.44 8.71
CA PRO A 355 -44.18 -7.46 9.16
C PRO A 355 -43.69 -6.00 9.12
N TYR A 356 -42.35 -5.80 9.02
CA TYR A 356 -41.76 -4.47 9.17
C TYR A 356 -41.08 -4.00 7.86
N GLN A 357 -41.33 -2.73 7.51
CA GLN A 357 -40.82 -2.10 6.31
C GLN A 357 -39.26 -2.07 6.28
N GLN A 358 -38.67 -1.94 7.45
CA GLN A 358 -37.21 -1.94 7.62
C GLN A 358 -36.53 -3.28 7.30
N ASN A 359 -37.29 -4.38 7.29
CA ASN A 359 -36.78 -5.72 7.00
C ASN A 359 -37.07 -6.16 5.56
N ARG A 360 -37.52 -5.26 4.71
CA ARG A 360 -37.80 -5.56 3.30
C ARG A 360 -36.49 -5.52 2.50
N VAL A 361 -36.26 -6.56 1.75
CA VAL A 361 -35.13 -6.66 0.82
C VAL A 361 -35.63 -6.42 -0.61
N TYR A 362 -34.97 -5.56 -1.33
CA TYR A 362 -35.35 -5.18 -2.69
C TYR A 362 -34.32 -5.70 -3.68
N ALA A 363 -34.77 -6.06 -4.87
CA ALA A 363 -33.86 -6.52 -5.93
C ALA A 363 -32.99 -5.37 -6.43
N ALA A 364 -31.72 -5.65 -6.63
CA ALA A 364 -30.74 -4.64 -7.10
C ALA A 364 -31.05 -4.15 -8.53
N ASP A 365 -31.82 -4.95 -9.30
CA ASP A 365 -32.27 -4.65 -10.67
C ASP A 365 -33.60 -3.88 -10.72
N GLY A 366 -34.17 -3.51 -9.56
CA GLY A 366 -35.43 -2.76 -9.42
C GLY A 366 -35.23 -1.28 -9.06
N LYS A 367 -36.31 -0.49 -9.12
CA LYS A 367 -36.32 0.89 -8.61
C LYS A 367 -36.22 0.87 -7.07
N SER A 368 -35.40 1.74 -6.49
CA SER A 368 -35.34 1.91 -5.03
C SER A 368 -36.61 2.58 -4.51
N PRO A 369 -37.18 2.12 -3.38
CA PRO A 369 -38.21 2.88 -2.70
C PRO A 369 -37.67 4.21 -2.17
N ALA A 370 -38.55 5.19 -1.99
CA ALA A 370 -38.17 6.49 -1.43
C ALA A 370 -37.49 6.29 -0.05
N LEU A 371 -36.36 6.93 0.16
CA LEU A 371 -35.66 6.92 1.43
C LEU A 371 -36.48 7.66 2.47
N MET A 372 -36.92 6.96 3.53
CA MET A 372 -37.59 7.58 4.65
C MET A 372 -36.57 8.04 5.70
N ASN A 373 -36.66 9.29 6.15
CA ASN A 373 -35.93 9.84 7.28
C ASN A 373 -36.34 9.10 8.56
N GLY A 374 -35.45 8.34 9.15
CA GLY A 374 -35.68 7.77 10.48
C GLY A 374 -34.92 6.48 10.76
N HIS A 375 -33.98 6.53 11.62
CA HIS A 375 -33.39 5.54 12.54
C HIS A 375 -33.75 4.07 12.31
N GLY A 376 -32.96 3.34 11.54
CA GLY A 376 -33.05 1.89 11.39
C GLY A 376 -32.27 1.45 10.17
N GLY A 377 -31.08 0.88 10.39
CA GLY A 377 -30.12 0.55 9.33
C GLY A 377 -30.71 -0.32 8.22
N GLN A 378 -31.04 0.29 7.12
CA GLN A 378 -31.08 -0.40 5.83
C GLN A 378 -29.66 -0.35 5.26
N THR A 379 -28.98 -1.48 5.30
CA THR A 379 -27.71 -1.66 4.62
C THR A 379 -28.00 -1.82 3.14
N ILE A 380 -28.13 -0.71 2.41
CA ILE A 380 -28.02 -0.73 0.95
C ILE A 380 -26.54 -0.84 0.68
N ASN A 381 -26.07 -1.98 0.17
CA ASN A 381 -24.69 -2.13 -0.24
C ASN A 381 -24.40 -1.14 -1.39
N ALA A 382 -23.41 -0.27 -1.20
CA ALA A 382 -23.00 0.69 -2.23
C ALA A 382 -22.34 -0.04 -3.36
N LEU A 383 -22.92 0.10 -4.52
CA LEU A 383 -22.40 -0.48 -5.75
C LEU A 383 -21.85 0.66 -6.63
N VAL A 384 -20.58 0.64 -6.92
CA VAL A 384 -19.97 1.44 -7.99
C VAL A 384 -19.83 0.51 -9.18
N GLY A 385 -20.72 0.64 -10.17
CA GLY A 385 -20.73 -0.24 -11.33
C GLY A 385 -21.00 -1.71 -11.02
N GLY A 386 -21.84 -2.02 -10.01
CA GLY A 386 -22.13 -3.39 -9.58
C GLY A 386 -21.14 -3.99 -8.59
N LEU A 387 -20.11 -3.25 -8.16
CA LEU A 387 -19.06 -3.72 -7.24
C LEU A 387 -19.20 -3.08 -5.86
N GLN A 388 -18.96 -3.86 -4.82
CA GLN A 388 -18.85 -3.33 -3.46
C GLN A 388 -17.49 -2.65 -3.27
N VAL A 389 -17.50 -1.55 -2.51
CA VAL A 389 -16.28 -0.80 -2.19
C VAL A 389 -15.91 -1.03 -0.74
N ARG A 390 -14.68 -1.45 -0.50
CA ARG A 390 -14.15 -1.66 0.85
C ARG A 390 -12.70 -1.19 1.01
N ARG A 391 -12.27 -1.12 2.24
CA ARG A 391 -10.86 -0.94 2.60
C ARG A 391 -10.15 -2.29 2.63
N LEU A 392 -8.84 -2.27 2.44
CA LEU A 392 -8.01 -3.44 2.73
C LEU A 392 -8.02 -3.73 4.23
N THR A 393 -7.96 -5.00 4.58
CA THR A 393 -7.77 -5.44 5.98
C THR A 393 -6.30 -5.30 6.38
N PRO A 394 -5.96 -5.34 7.70
CA PRO A 394 -4.57 -5.38 8.13
C PRO A 394 -3.79 -6.57 7.53
N THR A 395 -4.43 -7.74 7.41
CA THR A 395 -3.84 -8.93 6.80
C THR A 395 -3.49 -8.71 5.33
N GLU A 396 -4.38 -8.11 4.57
CA GLU A 396 -4.13 -7.77 3.16
C GLU A 396 -3.02 -6.71 3.02
N CYS A 397 -2.98 -5.73 3.93
CA CYS A 397 -1.88 -4.77 3.99
C CYS A 397 -0.55 -5.43 4.37
N ALA A 398 -0.56 -6.45 5.25
CA ALA A 398 0.63 -7.24 5.57
C ALA A 398 1.11 -8.03 4.34
N ARG A 399 0.21 -8.65 3.58
CA ARG A 399 0.52 -9.31 2.30
C ARG A 399 1.08 -8.35 1.26
N LEU A 400 0.60 -7.09 1.20
CA LEU A 400 1.18 -6.04 0.34
C LEU A 400 2.63 -5.72 0.72
N GLN A 401 2.94 -5.71 2.02
CA GLN A 401 4.32 -5.53 2.51
C GLN A 401 5.11 -6.83 2.54
N THR A 402 4.51 -7.92 2.02
CA THR A 402 5.10 -9.26 1.98
C THR A 402 5.56 -9.76 3.35
N ILE A 403 4.80 -9.39 4.40
CA ILE A 403 5.02 -9.89 5.76
C ILE A 403 4.57 -11.36 5.80
N PRO A 404 5.42 -12.29 6.27
CA PRO A 404 5.07 -13.70 6.34
C PRO A 404 3.99 -13.99 7.39
N GLU A 405 3.22 -15.06 7.18
CA GLU A 405 2.07 -15.40 8.04
C GLU A 405 2.47 -15.80 9.49
N TRP A 406 3.71 -16.21 9.72
CA TRP A 406 4.19 -16.51 11.07
C TRP A 406 4.38 -15.26 11.94
N TYR A 407 4.43 -14.04 11.35
CA TYR A 407 4.61 -12.80 12.09
C TYR A 407 3.35 -12.43 12.86
N LYS A 408 3.46 -12.34 14.18
CA LYS A 408 2.35 -12.11 15.09
C LYS A 408 2.10 -10.61 15.32
N TRP A 409 0.85 -10.28 15.53
CA TRP A 409 0.39 -8.91 15.80
C TRP A 409 -0.16 -8.83 17.23
N GLU A 410 0.58 -8.19 18.13
CA GLU A 410 0.19 -7.97 19.54
C GLU A 410 -0.30 -6.54 19.78
N VAL A 411 -0.82 -5.90 18.75
CA VAL A 411 -1.27 -4.50 18.76
C VAL A 411 -2.58 -4.34 18.03
N SER A 412 -3.30 -3.22 18.28
CA SER A 412 -4.57 -2.93 17.62
C SER A 412 -4.42 -2.77 16.10
N GLU A 413 -5.52 -3.00 15.36
CA GLU A 413 -5.55 -2.81 13.89
C GLU A 413 -5.03 -1.42 13.46
N THR A 414 -5.37 -0.37 14.21
CA THR A 414 -4.90 0.99 13.92
C THR A 414 -3.37 1.08 13.96
N GLN A 415 -2.74 0.40 14.93
CA GLN A 415 -1.28 0.36 15.03
C GLN A 415 -0.66 -0.53 13.95
N GLN A 416 -1.32 -1.64 13.59
CA GLN A 416 -0.90 -2.48 12.47
C GLN A 416 -0.85 -1.67 11.17
N TYR A 417 -1.92 -0.95 10.81
CA TYR A 417 -1.92 -0.09 9.62
C TYR A 417 -0.81 0.95 9.65
N ARG A 418 -0.57 1.56 10.82
CA ARG A 418 0.50 2.56 10.99
C ARG A 418 1.88 1.96 10.75
N MET A 419 2.16 0.81 11.33
CA MET A 419 3.43 0.10 11.15
C MET A 419 3.61 -0.40 9.72
N LEU A 420 2.56 -0.95 9.10
CA LEU A 420 2.58 -1.41 7.71
C LEU A 420 2.80 -0.25 6.72
N GLY A 421 2.23 0.93 6.99
CA GLY A 421 2.48 2.12 6.18
C GLY A 421 3.94 2.62 6.25
N ASN A 422 4.55 2.54 7.43
CA ASN A 422 5.95 2.92 7.66
C ASN A 422 6.93 1.81 7.26
N GLY A 423 6.53 0.54 7.36
CA GLY A 423 7.38 -0.62 7.16
C GLY A 423 7.91 -0.77 5.73
N TRP A 424 8.89 -1.63 5.58
CA TRP A 424 9.48 -1.99 4.29
C TRP A 424 8.72 -3.15 3.64
N THR A 425 8.82 -3.26 2.32
CA THR A 425 8.42 -4.49 1.61
C THR A 425 9.49 -5.55 1.83
N VAL A 426 9.19 -6.56 2.64
CA VAL A 426 10.18 -7.57 3.11
C VAL A 426 10.89 -8.25 1.95
N GLU A 427 10.19 -8.61 0.87
CA GLU A 427 10.79 -9.27 -0.30
C GLU A 427 11.80 -8.39 -1.03
N VAL A 428 11.68 -7.05 -0.98
CA VAL A 428 12.72 -6.15 -1.52
C VAL A 428 13.95 -6.19 -0.63
N ILE A 429 13.78 -6.17 0.69
CA ILE A 429 14.90 -6.26 1.63
C ILE A 429 15.60 -7.61 1.51
N LYS A 430 14.84 -8.71 1.42
CA LYS A 430 15.38 -10.04 1.13
C LYS A 430 16.21 -10.05 -0.16
N HIS A 431 15.68 -9.45 -1.23
CA HIS A 431 16.40 -9.37 -2.49
C HIS A 431 17.75 -8.65 -2.32
N ILE A 432 17.77 -7.50 -1.66
CA ILE A 432 19.02 -6.76 -1.39
C ILE A 432 19.99 -7.59 -0.53
N LEU A 433 19.50 -8.12 0.59
CA LEU A 433 20.33 -8.86 1.56
C LEU A 433 20.73 -10.25 1.05
N SER A 434 20.07 -10.80 0.01
CA SER A 434 20.52 -12.04 -0.63
C SER A 434 21.90 -11.94 -1.26
N PHE A 435 22.37 -10.72 -1.55
CA PHE A 435 23.71 -10.44 -2.06
C PHE A 435 24.78 -10.19 -0.97
N LEU A 436 24.43 -10.38 0.31
CA LEU A 436 25.42 -10.41 1.38
C LEU A 436 26.52 -11.44 1.09
N PRO A 437 27.78 -11.20 1.49
CA PRO A 437 28.85 -12.17 1.41
C PRO A 437 28.49 -13.48 2.13
N ASP A 438 28.84 -14.63 1.56
CA ASP A 438 28.44 -15.94 2.09
C ASP A 438 28.96 -16.23 3.50
N HIS A 439 30.12 -15.66 3.88
CA HIS A 439 30.67 -15.79 5.22
C HIS A 439 29.83 -15.09 6.32
N LEU A 440 28.95 -14.15 5.94
CA LEU A 440 28.01 -13.47 6.84
C LEU A 440 26.63 -14.13 6.88
N LYS A 441 26.34 -15.02 5.95
CA LYS A 441 25.03 -15.72 5.91
C LYS A 441 24.99 -16.98 6.80
N LYS A 442 26.16 -17.48 7.21
CA LYS A 442 26.30 -18.72 8.00
C LYS A 442 26.00 -18.50 9.47
#